data_c230a3106f324cd8af92dce1c55a3fad
#
_entry.id   c230a3106f324cd8af92dce1c55a3fad
#
_cell.length_a   1.000
_cell.length_b   1.000
_cell.length_c   1.000
_cell.angle_alpha   90.00
_cell.angle_beta   90.00
_cell.angle_gamma   90.00
#
_symmetry.space_group_name_H-M   'P 1'
#
loop_
_entity.id
_entity.type
_entity.pdbx_description
1 polymer ?
#
loop_
_entity_poly.entity_id
_entity_poly.type
_entity_poly.pdbx_seq_one_letter_code
_entity_poly.pdbx_strand_id
1 'polypeptide(L)'
;MFHPEFEAFCNEYAKKLAVTSDDPYCLGHFSDNEIQTQSDLLDRTLKLDMTKYPEMKYNVEEAKRWLNERKGKVAGLENINDEDRVEFIGYMFDRYFKLTTTAIRKYDPHHLCLGSRFHSKAKNIPAVFRAAGKHLDVVSVNYYKAWAPDEQLMAMWVKESGKPFMITEWYAKGEDSGLPNTSGAGWLVKTQKDRAKFYHNFSLGLMENKNCVGWHWFKYRDNNPEDLTTEPSNRDSNKGVVNTQYKPYTKLLEEMKRINDNVYPLIDYFDGGN
;
A
#
# COMPACT_ATOMS: atom_id res chain seq x y z
N MET A 1 -8.20 9.74 -13.10
CA MET A 1 -7.70 10.89 -12.29
C MET A 1 -7.52 12.20 -13.08
N PHE A 2 -7.44 12.16 -14.40
CA PHE A 2 -7.40 13.38 -15.23
C PHE A 2 -8.77 13.87 -15.69
N HIS A 3 -9.84 13.16 -15.34
CA HIS A 3 -11.20 13.61 -15.60
C HIS A 3 -11.47 14.94 -14.90
N PRO A 4 -12.12 15.93 -15.56
CA PRO A 4 -12.40 17.25 -14.95
C PRO A 4 -13.16 17.19 -13.62
N GLU A 5 -14.06 16.21 -13.48
CA GLU A 5 -14.87 16.03 -12.27
C GLU A 5 -14.13 15.27 -11.12
N PHE A 6 -12.91 14.80 -11.34
CA PHE A 6 -12.21 13.98 -10.33
C PHE A 6 -11.96 14.76 -9.04
N GLU A 7 -11.65 16.05 -9.12
CA GLU A 7 -11.48 16.90 -7.94
C GLU A 7 -12.79 17.06 -7.15
N ALA A 8 -13.90 17.30 -7.87
CA ALA A 8 -15.23 17.37 -7.24
C ALA A 8 -15.59 16.03 -6.58
N PHE A 9 -15.32 14.90 -7.24
CA PHE A 9 -15.50 13.57 -6.68
C PHE A 9 -14.69 13.38 -5.38
N CYS A 10 -13.41 13.75 -5.37
CA CYS A 10 -12.56 13.67 -4.18
C CYS A 10 -13.16 14.50 -3.02
N ASN A 11 -13.63 15.72 -3.30
CA ASN A 11 -14.25 16.58 -2.31
C ASN A 11 -15.53 15.97 -1.72
N GLU A 12 -16.43 15.47 -2.57
CA GLU A 12 -17.68 14.85 -2.11
C GLU A 12 -17.42 13.59 -1.28
N TYR A 13 -16.42 12.80 -1.68
CA TYR A 13 -16.06 11.59 -0.94
C TYR A 13 -15.43 11.89 0.40
N ALA A 14 -14.54 12.89 0.46
CA ALA A 14 -13.85 13.30 1.68
C ALA A 14 -14.77 13.93 2.73
N LYS A 15 -15.92 14.49 2.36
CA LYS A 15 -16.93 14.99 3.33
C LYS A 15 -17.32 13.95 4.38
N LYS A 16 -17.27 12.66 4.02
CA LYS A 16 -17.61 11.55 4.93
C LYS A 16 -16.64 11.45 6.10
N LEU A 17 -15.42 12.00 5.97
CA LEU A 17 -14.39 11.96 7.01
C LEU A 17 -14.66 12.95 8.15
N ALA A 18 -15.52 13.96 7.93
CA ALA A 18 -15.88 14.94 8.95
C ALA A 18 -16.44 14.31 10.23
N VAL A 19 -16.98 13.08 10.17
CA VAL A 19 -17.50 12.36 11.33
C VAL A 19 -16.41 11.87 12.28
N THR A 20 -15.17 11.80 11.82
CA THR A 20 -14.00 11.35 12.59
C THR A 20 -13.01 12.47 12.88
N SER A 21 -13.27 13.71 12.43
CA SER A 21 -12.33 14.82 12.54
C SER A 21 -11.94 15.18 13.98
N ASP A 22 -12.81 14.90 14.95
CA ASP A 22 -12.57 15.16 16.36
C ASP A 22 -12.28 13.89 17.17
N ASP A 23 -12.10 12.73 16.52
CA ASP A 23 -11.83 11.45 17.19
C ASP A 23 -10.35 11.34 17.58
N PRO A 24 -9.98 11.45 18.87
CA PRO A 24 -8.60 11.40 19.32
C PRO A 24 -7.92 10.02 19.12
N TYR A 25 -8.69 9.01 18.74
CA TYR A 25 -8.18 7.66 18.45
C TYR A 25 -8.01 7.38 16.96
N CYS A 26 -8.42 8.30 16.09
CA CYS A 26 -8.16 8.21 14.65
C CYS A 26 -6.72 8.64 14.34
N LEU A 27 -5.89 7.72 13.83
CA LEU A 27 -4.52 8.06 13.41
C LEU A 27 -4.51 8.88 12.12
N GLY A 28 -5.35 8.51 11.16
CA GLY A 28 -5.34 9.12 9.83
C GLY A 28 -6.17 8.36 8.81
N HIS A 29 -6.14 8.85 7.59
CA HIS A 29 -6.96 8.37 6.49
C HIS A 29 -6.14 7.83 5.33
N PHE A 30 -6.58 6.69 4.79
CA PHE A 30 -6.12 6.17 3.50
C PHE A 30 -7.02 6.73 2.39
N SER A 31 -6.42 7.21 1.30
CA SER A 31 -7.17 7.69 0.14
C SER A 31 -7.75 6.55 -0.70
N ASP A 32 -7.13 5.38 -0.66
CA ASP A 32 -7.48 4.18 -1.42
C ASP A 32 -6.73 2.95 -0.91
N ASN A 33 -6.96 1.81 -1.61
CA ASN A 33 -6.20 0.58 -1.40
C ASN A 33 -5.61 0.08 -2.73
N GLU A 34 -4.28 -0.05 -2.75
CA GLU A 34 -3.54 -0.76 -3.80
C GLU A 34 -3.77 -0.23 -5.22
N ILE A 35 -3.65 1.10 -5.42
CA ILE A 35 -3.67 1.66 -6.78
C ILE A 35 -2.69 0.89 -7.67
N GLN A 36 -3.22 0.26 -8.70
CA GLN A 36 -2.43 -0.52 -9.65
C GLN A 36 -1.69 0.40 -10.62
N THR A 37 -0.42 0.09 -10.83
CA THR A 37 0.37 0.71 -11.90
C THR A 37 1.23 -0.34 -12.61
N GLN A 38 1.60 -0.03 -13.83
CA GLN A 38 2.46 -0.86 -14.67
C GLN A 38 3.62 -0.01 -15.18
N SER A 39 4.79 -0.62 -15.34
CA SER A 39 5.98 0.09 -15.83
C SER A 39 5.78 0.70 -17.24
N ASP A 40 4.89 0.12 -18.04
CA ASP A 40 4.55 0.56 -19.41
C ASP A 40 3.24 1.38 -19.45
N LEU A 41 2.83 1.99 -18.33
CA LEU A 41 1.57 2.73 -18.23
C LEU A 41 1.42 3.83 -19.27
N LEU A 42 2.49 4.60 -19.56
CA LEU A 42 2.49 5.63 -20.57
C LEU A 42 2.18 5.06 -21.97
N ASP A 43 2.92 4.00 -22.34
CA ASP A 43 2.75 3.33 -23.64
C ASP A 43 1.32 2.77 -23.79
N ARG A 44 0.82 2.11 -22.75
CA ARG A 44 -0.55 1.54 -22.75
C ARG A 44 -1.60 2.63 -22.87
N THR A 45 -1.44 3.72 -22.14
CA THR A 45 -2.38 4.85 -22.19
C THR A 45 -2.43 5.46 -23.58
N LEU A 46 -1.28 5.67 -24.22
CA LEU A 46 -1.20 6.25 -25.57
C LEU A 46 -1.74 5.32 -26.67
N LYS A 47 -1.72 4.00 -26.44
CA LYS A 47 -2.24 2.97 -27.34
C LYS A 47 -3.72 2.67 -27.17
N LEU A 48 -4.39 3.27 -26.20
CA LEU A 48 -5.80 2.99 -25.94
C LEU A 48 -6.67 3.32 -27.14
N ASP A 49 -7.52 2.37 -27.49
CA ASP A 49 -8.57 2.57 -28.49
C ASP A 49 -9.74 3.35 -27.87
N MET A 50 -9.81 4.63 -28.19
CA MET A 50 -10.81 5.55 -27.66
C MET A 50 -12.25 5.23 -28.08
N THR A 51 -12.43 4.38 -29.10
CA THR A 51 -13.76 3.91 -29.47
C THR A 51 -14.29 2.85 -28.52
N LYS A 52 -13.38 2.08 -27.90
CA LYS A 52 -13.69 1.05 -26.91
C LYS A 52 -13.69 1.57 -25.47
N TYR A 53 -12.88 2.59 -25.17
CA TYR A 53 -12.68 3.14 -23.83
C TYR A 53 -12.85 4.67 -23.83
N PRO A 54 -14.04 5.19 -24.20
CA PRO A 54 -14.27 6.64 -24.31
C PRO A 54 -14.07 7.39 -22.98
N GLU A 55 -14.29 6.71 -21.84
CA GLU A 55 -14.07 7.26 -20.50
C GLU A 55 -12.59 7.57 -20.21
N MET A 56 -11.66 6.97 -20.95
CA MET A 56 -10.22 7.20 -20.79
C MET A 56 -9.71 8.41 -21.58
N LYS A 57 -10.58 9.15 -22.27
CA LYS A 57 -10.24 10.29 -23.13
C LYS A 57 -9.27 11.26 -22.43
N TYR A 58 -9.60 11.70 -21.25
CA TYR A 58 -8.79 12.69 -20.52
C TYR A 58 -7.42 12.14 -20.11
N ASN A 59 -7.32 10.84 -19.84
CA ASN A 59 -6.03 10.21 -19.53
C ASN A 59 -5.14 10.16 -20.77
N VAL A 60 -5.70 9.85 -21.94
CA VAL A 60 -4.97 9.82 -23.22
C VAL A 60 -4.54 11.21 -23.65
N GLU A 61 -5.43 12.19 -23.57
CA GLU A 61 -5.14 13.60 -23.87
C GLU A 61 -4.01 14.13 -23.00
N GLU A 62 -4.07 13.84 -21.71
CA GLU A 62 -3.04 14.25 -20.76
C GLU A 62 -1.70 13.55 -20.98
N ALA A 63 -1.70 12.26 -21.28
CA ALA A 63 -0.47 11.54 -21.60
C ALA A 63 0.20 12.11 -22.87
N LYS A 64 -0.59 12.45 -23.89
CA LYS A 64 -0.07 13.12 -25.11
C LYS A 64 0.47 14.50 -24.80
N ARG A 65 -0.26 15.32 -24.01
CA ARG A 65 0.19 16.65 -23.60
C ARG A 65 1.53 16.56 -22.86
N TRP A 66 1.62 15.69 -21.86
CA TRP A 66 2.81 15.49 -21.04
C TRP A 66 4.01 15.06 -21.89
N LEU A 67 3.83 14.09 -22.80
CA LEU A 67 4.89 13.63 -23.70
C LEU A 67 5.37 14.73 -24.66
N ASN A 68 4.43 15.50 -25.23
CA ASN A 68 4.74 16.58 -26.14
C ASN A 68 5.49 17.73 -25.47
N GLU A 69 5.17 18.05 -24.22
CA GLU A 69 5.89 19.07 -23.44
C GLU A 69 7.33 18.62 -23.15
N ARG A 70 7.55 17.33 -22.95
CA ARG A 70 8.87 16.78 -22.62
C ARG A 70 9.75 16.53 -23.86
N LYS A 71 9.17 16.10 -24.96
CA LYS A 71 9.90 15.63 -26.15
C LYS A 71 9.67 16.48 -27.41
N GLY A 72 8.71 17.40 -27.39
CA GLY A 72 8.30 18.19 -28.55
C GLY A 72 7.01 17.68 -29.21
N LYS A 73 6.39 18.53 -30.03
CA LYS A 73 5.00 18.38 -30.50
C LYS A 73 4.74 17.17 -31.45
N VAL A 74 5.75 16.44 -31.85
CA VAL A 74 5.64 15.29 -32.79
C VAL A 74 6.12 13.99 -32.14
N ALA A 75 6.18 13.97 -30.80
CA ALA A 75 6.64 12.78 -30.10
C ALA A 75 5.62 11.64 -30.20
N GLY A 76 6.08 10.49 -30.73
CA GLY A 76 5.35 9.25 -30.80
C GLY A 76 5.88 8.20 -29.82
N LEU A 77 5.32 6.99 -29.90
CA LEU A 77 5.71 5.87 -29.03
C LEU A 77 7.21 5.50 -29.16
N GLU A 78 7.78 5.70 -30.33
CA GLU A 78 9.20 5.44 -30.63
C GLU A 78 10.16 6.40 -29.90
N ASN A 79 9.63 7.52 -29.39
CA ASN A 79 10.43 8.51 -28.67
C ASN A 79 10.42 8.28 -27.14
N ILE A 80 9.64 7.30 -26.64
CA ILE A 80 9.51 7.00 -25.21
C ILE A 80 10.68 6.14 -24.76
N ASN A 81 11.39 6.59 -23.74
CA ASN A 81 12.40 5.81 -23.03
C ASN A 81 11.92 5.38 -21.64
N ASP A 82 12.74 4.61 -20.90
CA ASP A 82 12.37 4.10 -19.59
C ASP A 82 12.22 5.21 -18.54
N GLU A 83 13.01 6.28 -18.65
CA GLU A 83 12.86 7.44 -17.78
C GLU A 83 11.50 8.12 -17.97
N ASP A 84 11.04 8.28 -19.22
CA ASP A 84 9.72 8.85 -19.50
C ASP A 84 8.58 8.01 -18.88
N ARG A 85 8.71 6.67 -18.93
CA ARG A 85 7.74 5.75 -18.32
C ARG A 85 7.65 5.94 -16.80
N VAL A 86 8.80 6.02 -16.15
CA VAL A 86 8.88 6.20 -14.68
C VAL A 86 8.38 7.58 -14.29
N GLU A 87 8.79 8.63 -14.98
CA GLU A 87 8.39 10.01 -14.65
C GLU A 87 6.91 10.28 -14.92
N PHE A 88 6.31 9.67 -15.94
CA PHE A 88 4.87 9.76 -16.16
C PHE A 88 4.07 9.12 -15.03
N ILE A 89 4.54 7.98 -14.50
CA ILE A 89 3.93 7.36 -13.31
C ILE A 89 4.02 8.32 -12.13
N GLY A 90 5.19 8.92 -11.87
CA GLY A 90 5.37 9.92 -10.82
C GLY A 90 4.45 11.12 -10.98
N TYR A 91 4.32 11.65 -12.19
CA TYR A 91 3.42 12.75 -12.53
C TYR A 91 1.94 12.41 -12.21
N MET A 92 1.53 11.20 -12.58
CA MET A 92 0.18 10.72 -12.31
C MET A 92 -0.11 10.61 -10.81
N PHE A 93 0.82 10.04 -10.05
CA PHE A 93 0.68 9.90 -8.60
C PHE A 93 0.75 11.25 -7.87
N ASP A 94 1.59 12.17 -8.33
CA ASP A 94 1.67 13.54 -7.79
C ASP A 94 0.31 14.25 -7.88
N ARG A 95 -0.32 14.22 -9.05
CA ARG A 95 -1.67 14.76 -9.24
C ARG A 95 -2.70 14.05 -8.35
N TYR A 96 -2.65 12.72 -8.29
CA TYR A 96 -3.56 11.94 -7.47
C TYR A 96 -3.47 12.34 -6.00
N PHE A 97 -2.28 12.30 -5.41
CA PHE A 97 -2.10 12.65 -4.00
C PHE A 97 -2.42 14.12 -3.72
N LYS A 98 -2.05 15.03 -4.61
CA LYS A 98 -2.41 16.45 -4.46
C LYS A 98 -3.92 16.61 -4.28
N LEU A 99 -4.72 16.01 -5.15
CA LEU A 99 -6.18 16.18 -5.12
C LEU A 99 -6.82 15.47 -3.92
N THR A 100 -6.41 14.23 -3.65
CA THR A 100 -6.99 13.45 -2.53
C THR A 100 -6.62 14.03 -1.18
N THR A 101 -5.35 14.40 -0.95
CA THR A 101 -4.93 14.97 0.34
C THR A 101 -5.49 16.37 0.56
N THR A 102 -5.62 17.18 -0.50
CA THR A 102 -6.29 18.49 -0.40
C THR A 102 -7.75 18.32 0.04
N ALA A 103 -8.46 17.34 -0.54
CA ALA A 103 -9.83 17.05 -0.16
C ALA A 103 -9.93 16.50 1.28
N ILE A 104 -9.06 15.57 1.68
CA ILE A 104 -9.02 15.03 3.04
C ILE A 104 -8.79 16.14 4.06
N ARG A 105 -7.73 16.94 3.91
CA ARG A 105 -7.37 18.00 4.84
C ARG A 105 -8.41 19.13 4.95
N LYS A 106 -9.26 19.29 3.94
CA LYS A 106 -10.37 20.25 3.99
C LYS A 106 -11.44 19.84 5.00
N TYR A 107 -11.69 18.55 5.19
CA TYR A 107 -12.75 18.03 6.04
C TYR A 107 -12.22 17.40 7.34
N ASP A 108 -10.95 17.02 7.34
CA ASP A 108 -10.23 16.55 8.50
C ASP A 108 -8.79 17.09 8.49
N PRO A 109 -8.57 18.27 9.07
CA PRO A 109 -7.25 18.91 9.13
C PRO A 109 -6.35 18.34 10.24
N HIS A 110 -6.88 17.51 11.13
CA HIS A 110 -6.21 17.10 12.36
C HIS A 110 -5.49 15.73 12.23
N HIS A 111 -5.96 14.86 11.33
CA HIS A 111 -5.42 13.52 11.17
C HIS A 111 -4.49 13.38 9.98
N LEU A 112 -3.64 12.35 10.02
CA LEU A 112 -2.62 12.12 9.02
C LEU A 112 -3.21 11.66 7.68
N CYS A 113 -2.61 12.12 6.59
CA CYS A 113 -2.82 11.56 5.27
C CYS A 113 -1.86 10.40 5.07
N LEU A 114 -2.38 9.17 5.13
CA LEU A 114 -1.61 7.93 5.05
C LEU A 114 -1.50 7.41 3.60
N GLY A 115 -2.21 8.03 2.66
CA GLY A 115 -2.16 7.81 1.23
C GLY A 115 -2.73 6.49 0.75
N SER A 116 -2.27 6.05 -0.40
CA SER A 116 -2.47 4.72 -0.93
C SER A 116 -1.65 3.70 -0.15
N ARG A 117 -2.16 2.49 0.02
CA ARG A 117 -1.38 1.37 0.53
C ARG A 117 -0.69 0.69 -0.65
N PHE A 118 0.59 1.02 -0.87
CA PHE A 118 1.32 0.59 -2.07
C PHE A 118 1.54 -0.91 -2.09
N HIS A 119 1.22 -1.55 -3.21
CA HIS A 119 1.36 -2.98 -3.42
C HIS A 119 2.03 -3.29 -4.76
N SER A 120 2.44 -4.55 -4.94
CA SER A 120 2.95 -5.09 -6.21
C SER A 120 4.05 -4.19 -6.83
N LYS A 121 3.89 -3.75 -8.07
CA LYS A 121 4.89 -2.93 -8.77
C LYS A 121 5.02 -1.52 -8.20
N ALA A 122 3.93 -0.92 -7.72
CA ALA A 122 3.94 0.44 -7.20
C ALA A 122 4.98 0.64 -6.07
N LYS A 123 5.12 -0.35 -5.17
CA LYS A 123 6.07 -0.29 -4.06
C LYS A 123 7.56 -0.31 -4.47
N ASN A 124 7.86 -0.61 -5.74
CA ASN A 124 9.23 -0.70 -6.27
C ASN A 124 9.60 0.48 -7.20
N ILE A 125 8.73 1.48 -7.35
CA ILE A 125 8.94 2.58 -8.29
C ILE A 125 9.33 3.85 -7.52
N PRO A 126 10.59 4.32 -7.59
CA PRO A 126 11.05 5.51 -6.87
C PRO A 126 10.18 6.76 -7.09
N ALA A 127 9.74 6.99 -8.33
CA ALA A 127 8.92 8.16 -8.66
C ALA A 127 7.56 8.18 -7.95
N VAL A 128 6.98 7.01 -7.60
CA VAL A 128 5.76 6.91 -6.78
C VAL A 128 6.02 7.47 -5.39
N PHE A 129 7.16 7.12 -4.77
CA PHE A 129 7.53 7.59 -3.44
C PHE A 129 7.92 9.07 -3.44
N ARG A 130 8.61 9.57 -4.48
CA ARG A 130 8.85 11.01 -4.64
C ARG A 130 7.53 11.81 -4.70
N ALA A 131 6.57 11.31 -5.43
CA ALA A 131 5.24 11.91 -5.51
C ALA A 131 4.51 11.85 -4.16
N ALA A 132 4.52 10.71 -3.50
CA ALA A 132 3.93 10.50 -2.18
C ALA A 132 4.52 11.45 -1.14
N GLY A 133 5.84 11.60 -1.10
CA GLY A 133 6.55 12.44 -0.14
C GLY A 133 6.17 13.92 -0.15
N LYS A 134 5.67 14.43 -1.29
CA LYS A 134 5.19 15.82 -1.40
C LYS A 134 3.85 16.06 -0.68
N HIS A 135 3.05 15.03 -0.51
CA HIS A 135 1.65 15.18 -0.12
C HIS A 135 1.25 14.40 1.13
N LEU A 136 1.86 13.24 1.36
CA LEU A 136 1.53 12.35 2.46
C LEU A 136 2.34 12.67 3.72
N ASP A 137 1.79 12.31 4.88
CA ASP A 137 2.47 12.41 6.16
C ASP A 137 3.26 11.12 6.49
N VAL A 138 2.71 9.97 6.11
CA VAL A 138 3.32 8.64 6.22
C VAL A 138 3.08 7.90 4.91
N VAL A 139 4.06 7.15 4.41
CA VAL A 139 3.86 6.25 3.27
C VAL A 139 3.48 4.85 3.77
N SER A 140 2.50 4.24 3.14
CA SER A 140 1.94 2.95 3.57
C SER A 140 2.16 1.87 2.52
N VAL A 141 2.54 0.67 2.96
CA VAL A 141 2.87 -0.44 2.05
C VAL A 141 2.19 -1.73 2.49
N ASN A 142 1.51 -2.41 1.56
CA ASN A 142 1.07 -3.79 1.70
C ASN A 142 2.21 -4.70 1.23
N TYR A 143 2.84 -5.40 2.18
CA TYR A 143 4.11 -6.07 1.95
C TYR A 143 3.98 -7.60 2.01
N TYR A 144 3.83 -8.19 0.84
CA TYR A 144 3.62 -9.62 0.68
C TYR A 144 4.79 -10.33 0.01
N LYS A 145 4.77 -11.67 0.04
CA LYS A 145 5.68 -12.58 -0.66
C LYS A 145 7.14 -12.45 -0.24
N ALA A 146 7.39 -12.12 1.03
CA ALA A 146 8.72 -12.07 1.60
C ALA A 146 8.71 -12.72 2.98
N TRP A 147 9.79 -13.42 3.34
CA TRP A 147 10.01 -13.98 4.67
C TRP A 147 10.49 -12.93 5.67
N ALA A 148 11.27 -11.97 5.18
CA ALA A 148 11.77 -10.83 5.93
C ALA A 148 11.61 -9.56 5.08
N PRO A 149 11.55 -8.37 5.72
CA PRO A 149 11.58 -7.11 4.99
C PRO A 149 12.90 -6.94 4.23
N ASP A 150 12.85 -6.33 3.07
CA ASP A 150 14.03 -5.99 2.25
C ASP A 150 14.53 -4.61 2.67
N GLU A 151 15.72 -4.56 3.26
CA GLU A 151 16.35 -3.34 3.76
C GLU A 151 16.56 -2.29 2.65
N GLN A 152 17.01 -2.71 1.47
CA GLN A 152 17.27 -1.80 0.35
C GLN A 152 15.98 -1.18 -0.17
N LEU A 153 14.90 -1.98 -0.20
CA LEU A 153 13.59 -1.50 -0.60
C LEU A 153 13.03 -0.49 0.40
N MET A 154 13.13 -0.77 1.70
CA MET A 154 12.70 0.16 2.75
C MET A 154 13.54 1.45 2.71
N ALA A 155 14.86 1.35 2.51
CA ALA A 155 15.74 2.51 2.36
C ALA A 155 15.35 3.37 1.14
N MET A 156 14.95 2.75 0.03
CA MET A 156 14.45 3.47 -1.14
C MET A 156 13.16 4.24 -0.81
N TRP A 157 12.20 3.63 -0.11
CA TRP A 157 10.96 4.33 0.26
C TRP A 157 11.25 5.60 1.06
N VAL A 158 12.10 5.49 2.06
CA VAL A 158 12.49 6.63 2.92
C VAL A 158 13.25 7.68 2.13
N LYS A 159 14.26 7.27 1.37
CA LYS A 159 15.09 8.17 0.57
C LYS A 159 14.26 9.00 -0.43
N GLU A 160 13.37 8.33 -1.14
CA GLU A 160 12.62 8.96 -2.22
C GLU A 160 11.43 9.79 -1.70
N SER A 161 10.78 9.36 -0.61
CA SER A 161 9.65 10.11 -0.05
C SER A 161 10.08 11.17 0.96
N GLY A 162 11.19 10.99 1.67
CA GLY A 162 11.55 11.79 2.84
C GLY A 162 10.57 11.65 4.00
N LYS A 163 9.80 10.55 4.05
CA LYS A 163 8.74 10.30 5.04
C LYS A 163 8.97 9.00 5.80
N PRO A 164 8.45 8.90 7.03
CA PRO A 164 8.33 7.61 7.69
C PRO A 164 7.36 6.71 6.92
N PHE A 165 7.46 5.41 7.16
CA PHE A 165 6.57 4.44 6.53
C PHE A 165 5.93 3.49 7.53
N MET A 166 4.80 2.89 7.12
CA MET A 166 4.17 1.81 7.85
C MET A 166 3.81 0.65 6.92
N ILE A 167 3.86 -0.58 7.47
CA ILE A 167 3.41 -1.77 6.75
C ILE A 167 1.95 -2.04 7.11
N THR A 168 1.07 -1.89 6.15
CA THR A 168 -0.37 -1.90 6.39
C THR A 168 -1.06 -3.23 6.13
N GLU A 169 -0.38 -4.15 5.42
CA GLU A 169 -0.81 -5.53 5.27
C GLU A 169 0.37 -6.48 5.08
N TRP A 170 0.38 -7.57 5.82
CA TRP A 170 1.27 -8.70 5.68
C TRP A 170 0.75 -9.87 6.52
N TYR A 171 1.04 -11.11 6.13
CA TYR A 171 0.67 -12.30 6.89
C TYR A 171 1.40 -13.54 6.39
N ALA A 172 1.38 -14.60 7.20
CA ALA A 172 1.73 -15.95 6.80
C ALA A 172 0.53 -16.89 6.89
N LYS A 173 0.51 -17.91 6.03
CA LYS A 173 -0.47 -19.01 5.97
C LYS A 173 0.12 -20.25 6.61
N GLY A 174 -0.62 -20.94 7.48
CA GLY A 174 -0.23 -22.23 8.05
C GLY A 174 -0.94 -23.39 7.36
N GLU A 175 -0.19 -24.38 6.88
CA GLU A 175 -0.75 -25.60 6.25
C GLU A 175 -1.62 -26.39 7.23
N ASP A 176 -1.31 -26.33 8.53
CA ASP A 176 -2.04 -26.99 9.61
C ASP A 176 -3.35 -26.28 10.03
N SER A 177 -3.74 -25.24 9.33
CA SER A 177 -4.97 -24.47 9.63
C SER A 177 -6.27 -25.22 9.29
N GLY A 178 -6.21 -26.25 8.46
CA GLY A 178 -7.37 -26.91 7.87
C GLY A 178 -7.97 -26.17 6.67
N LEU A 179 -7.40 -25.02 6.27
CA LEU A 179 -7.80 -24.29 5.07
C LEU A 179 -6.94 -24.72 3.86
N PRO A 180 -7.49 -24.68 2.63
CA PRO A 180 -6.74 -25.07 1.43
C PRO A 180 -5.49 -24.24 1.15
N ASN A 181 -5.49 -22.94 1.50
CA ASN A 181 -4.37 -22.01 1.30
C ASN A 181 -3.89 -21.87 -0.17
N THR A 182 -4.76 -22.13 -1.15
CA THR A 182 -4.42 -22.07 -2.58
C THR A 182 -4.36 -20.63 -3.08
N SER A 183 -5.10 -19.73 -2.44
CA SER A 183 -5.13 -18.29 -2.75
C SER A 183 -4.39 -17.47 -1.69
N GLY A 184 -4.29 -16.15 -1.95
CA GLY A 184 -3.71 -15.18 -1.03
C GLY A 184 -2.20 -15.03 -1.13
N ALA A 185 -1.74 -13.80 -0.88
CA ALA A 185 -0.36 -13.36 -1.06
C ALA A 185 0.58 -13.65 0.14
N GLY A 186 0.03 -14.12 1.27
CA GLY A 186 0.82 -14.41 2.47
C GLY A 186 1.83 -15.54 2.25
N TRP A 187 2.94 -15.48 2.98
CA TRP A 187 3.96 -16.52 2.95
C TRP A 187 3.41 -17.85 3.50
N LEU A 188 3.67 -18.97 2.84
CA LEU A 188 3.19 -20.28 3.28
C LEU A 188 4.23 -20.95 4.20
N VAL A 189 3.79 -21.36 5.39
CA VAL A 189 4.57 -22.10 6.38
C VAL A 189 3.85 -23.36 6.82
N LYS A 190 4.55 -24.30 7.45
CA LYS A 190 3.98 -25.63 7.81
C LYS A 190 2.98 -25.55 8.96
N THR A 191 3.27 -24.75 9.99
CA THR A 191 2.50 -24.77 11.24
C THR A 191 2.16 -23.39 11.76
N GLN A 192 1.18 -23.32 12.70
CA GLN A 192 0.86 -22.09 13.44
C GLN A 192 2.06 -21.59 14.27
N LYS A 193 2.93 -22.52 14.72
CA LYS A 193 4.19 -22.15 15.38
C LYS A 193 5.15 -21.43 14.40
N ASP A 194 5.15 -21.85 13.15
CA ASP A 194 5.99 -21.16 12.14
C ASP A 194 5.38 -19.85 11.69
N ARG A 195 4.05 -19.69 11.75
CA ARG A 195 3.39 -18.38 11.61
C ARG A 195 3.87 -17.40 12.72
N ALA A 196 3.98 -17.89 13.94
CA ALA A 196 4.51 -17.11 15.07
C ALA A 196 5.97 -16.68 14.82
N LYS A 197 6.84 -17.61 14.36
CA LYS A 197 8.23 -17.29 13.99
C LYS A 197 8.31 -16.30 12.82
N PHE A 198 7.41 -16.41 11.85
CA PHE A 198 7.33 -15.45 10.74
C PHE A 198 7.01 -14.06 11.27
N TYR A 199 6.01 -13.92 12.16
CA TYR A 199 5.69 -12.65 12.80
C TYR A 199 6.90 -12.07 13.52
N HIS A 200 7.56 -12.87 14.35
CA HIS A 200 8.77 -12.49 15.08
C HIS A 200 9.86 -11.95 14.13
N ASN A 201 10.26 -12.77 13.15
CA ASN A 201 11.34 -12.41 12.23
C ASN A 201 11.03 -11.15 11.42
N PHE A 202 9.82 -11.04 10.90
CA PHE A 202 9.42 -9.91 10.08
C PHE A 202 9.35 -8.63 10.92
N SER A 203 8.78 -8.70 12.14
CA SER A 203 8.68 -7.55 13.04
C SER A 203 10.05 -7.04 13.49
N LEU A 204 11.02 -7.92 13.76
CA LEU A 204 12.38 -7.51 14.07
C LEU A 204 13.01 -6.73 12.92
N GLY A 205 12.93 -7.25 11.69
CA GLY A 205 13.44 -6.55 10.51
C GLY A 205 12.76 -5.20 10.24
N LEU A 206 11.49 -5.02 10.65
CA LEU A 206 10.84 -3.71 10.59
C LEU A 206 11.40 -2.76 11.65
N MET A 207 11.63 -3.24 12.88
CA MET A 207 12.16 -2.43 13.99
C MET A 207 13.62 -2.01 13.80
N GLU A 208 14.39 -2.76 13.01
CA GLU A 208 15.76 -2.36 12.60
C GLU A 208 15.78 -1.08 11.76
N ASN A 209 14.63 -0.69 11.18
CA ASN A 209 14.52 0.53 10.38
C ASN A 209 13.86 1.66 11.17
N LYS A 210 14.66 2.68 11.54
CA LYS A 210 14.23 3.86 12.32
C LYS A 210 13.04 4.63 11.74
N ASN A 211 12.74 4.44 10.46
CA ASN A 211 11.65 5.13 9.77
C ASN A 211 10.38 4.29 9.71
N CYS A 212 10.38 3.05 10.18
CA CYS A 212 9.18 2.24 10.31
C CYS A 212 8.40 2.67 11.56
N VAL A 213 7.22 3.24 11.39
CA VAL A 213 6.41 3.76 12.52
C VAL A 213 5.29 2.83 12.94
N GLY A 214 5.12 1.69 12.28
CA GLY A 214 4.12 0.70 12.68
C GLY A 214 3.83 -0.35 11.62
N TRP A 215 3.04 -1.34 12.02
CA TRP A 215 2.59 -2.39 11.12
C TRP A 215 1.23 -2.94 11.53
N HIS A 216 0.45 -3.44 10.54
CA HIS A 216 -0.83 -4.10 10.72
C HIS A 216 -0.78 -5.51 10.12
N TRP A 217 -1.13 -6.52 10.91
CA TRP A 217 -1.33 -7.87 10.42
C TRP A 217 -2.64 -7.96 9.62
N PHE A 218 -2.60 -8.61 8.48
CA PHE A 218 -3.78 -8.91 7.68
C PHE A 218 -4.18 -10.37 7.84
N LYS A 219 -5.22 -10.70 8.62
CA LYS A 219 -6.22 -9.81 9.22
C LYS A 219 -6.74 -10.42 10.55
N TYR A 220 -7.90 -9.94 11.05
CA TYR A 220 -8.49 -10.42 12.30
C TYR A 220 -8.96 -11.88 12.20
N ARG A 221 -9.84 -12.20 11.22
CA ARG A 221 -10.48 -13.51 11.07
C ARG A 221 -10.20 -14.11 9.71
N ASP A 222 -10.03 -15.45 9.64
CA ASP A 222 -10.01 -16.18 8.38
C ASP A 222 -11.33 -16.02 7.62
N ASN A 223 -11.27 -16.00 6.30
CA ASN A 223 -12.46 -16.07 5.48
C ASN A 223 -13.00 -17.50 5.49
N ASN A 224 -14.31 -17.65 5.33
CA ASN A 224 -14.91 -18.93 5.02
C ASN A 224 -14.73 -19.25 3.53
N PRO A 225 -14.05 -20.34 3.15
CA PRO A 225 -13.84 -20.69 1.74
C PRO A 225 -15.14 -20.92 0.95
N GLU A 226 -16.21 -21.31 1.65
CA GLU A 226 -17.53 -21.56 1.07
C GLU A 226 -18.33 -20.27 0.82
N ASP A 227 -17.91 -19.16 1.43
CA ASP A 227 -18.55 -17.85 1.23
C ASP A 227 -18.11 -17.23 -0.09
N LEU A 228 -18.93 -17.39 -1.12
CA LEU A 228 -18.68 -16.88 -2.46
C LEU A 228 -18.80 -15.36 -2.58
N THR A 229 -19.27 -14.65 -1.55
CA THR A 229 -19.28 -13.19 -1.51
C THR A 229 -17.92 -12.62 -1.13
N THR A 230 -17.04 -13.44 -0.54
CA THR A 230 -15.66 -13.06 -0.22
C THR A 230 -14.82 -12.95 -1.49
N GLU A 231 -13.94 -11.96 -1.51
CA GLU A 231 -13.00 -11.70 -2.59
C GLU A 231 -12.17 -12.95 -2.93
N PRO A 232 -12.14 -13.36 -4.22
CA PRO A 232 -11.54 -14.65 -4.63
C PRO A 232 -10.04 -14.77 -4.36
N SER A 233 -9.30 -13.65 -4.43
CA SER A 233 -7.82 -13.67 -4.38
C SER A 233 -7.25 -14.17 -3.05
N ASN A 234 -8.07 -14.26 -2.00
CA ASN A 234 -7.63 -14.69 -0.67
C ASN A 234 -8.71 -15.42 0.13
N ARG A 235 -9.71 -16.00 -0.55
CA ARG A 235 -10.88 -16.60 0.08
C ARG A 235 -10.56 -17.78 1.01
N ASP A 236 -9.64 -18.63 0.60
CA ASP A 236 -9.29 -19.87 1.28
C ASP A 236 -7.98 -19.80 2.11
N SER A 237 -7.51 -18.58 2.39
CA SER A 237 -6.22 -18.39 3.05
C SER A 237 -6.34 -18.30 4.57
N ASN A 238 -5.46 -19.00 5.29
CA ASN A 238 -5.22 -18.81 6.71
C ASN A 238 -4.44 -17.50 6.95
N LYS A 239 -5.16 -16.46 7.26
CA LYS A 239 -4.61 -15.12 7.48
C LYS A 239 -5.04 -14.48 8.80
N GLY A 240 -6.12 -14.98 9.38
CA GLY A 240 -6.67 -14.49 10.63
C GLY A 240 -5.75 -14.71 11.83
N VAL A 241 -5.93 -13.92 12.86
CA VAL A 241 -5.47 -14.23 14.22
C VAL A 241 -6.45 -15.14 14.95
N VAL A 242 -7.67 -15.22 14.43
CA VAL A 242 -8.69 -16.22 14.80
C VAL A 242 -9.19 -16.96 13.55
N ASN A 243 -9.68 -18.17 13.72
CA ASN A 243 -10.28 -18.96 12.65
C ASN A 243 -11.72 -18.53 12.33
N THR A 244 -12.38 -19.22 11.42
CA THR A 244 -13.77 -18.96 10.98
C THR A 244 -14.81 -19.07 12.10
N GLN A 245 -14.50 -19.81 13.20
CA GLN A 245 -15.33 -19.95 14.40
C GLN A 245 -14.88 -19.05 15.54
N TYR A 246 -14.05 -18.04 15.28
CA TYR A 246 -13.48 -17.12 16.27
C TYR A 246 -12.58 -17.78 17.34
N LYS A 247 -12.08 -19.00 17.07
CA LYS A 247 -11.09 -19.64 17.95
C LYS A 247 -9.71 -19.03 17.66
N PRO A 248 -8.97 -18.60 18.70
CA PRO A 248 -7.68 -17.95 18.53
C PRO A 248 -6.60 -18.93 18.04
N TYR A 249 -5.71 -18.46 17.19
CA TYR A 249 -4.45 -19.12 16.89
C TYR A 249 -3.43 -18.77 17.99
N THR A 250 -3.56 -19.49 19.11
CA THR A 250 -2.87 -19.17 20.37
C THR A 250 -1.37 -18.96 20.21
N LYS A 251 -0.67 -19.83 19.46
CA LYS A 251 0.78 -19.71 19.24
C LYS A 251 1.18 -18.43 18.52
N LEU A 252 0.38 -17.98 17.57
CA LEU A 252 0.60 -16.73 16.87
C LEU A 252 0.35 -15.53 17.80
N LEU A 253 -0.75 -15.56 18.55
CA LEU A 253 -1.13 -14.46 19.45
C LEU A 253 -0.18 -14.31 20.65
N GLU A 254 0.31 -15.42 21.21
CA GLU A 254 1.35 -15.41 22.26
C GLU A 254 2.61 -14.69 21.77
N GLU A 255 3.05 -14.97 20.55
CA GLU A 255 4.23 -14.37 19.96
C GLU A 255 4.01 -12.89 19.59
N MET A 256 2.84 -12.57 19.01
CA MET A 256 2.45 -11.18 18.74
C MET A 256 2.49 -10.35 20.02
N LYS A 257 1.87 -10.87 21.10
CA LYS A 257 1.91 -10.18 22.39
C LYS A 257 3.33 -9.99 22.90
N ARG A 258 4.15 -11.05 22.86
CA ARG A 258 5.54 -11.00 23.34
C ARG A 258 6.36 -9.93 22.61
N ILE A 259 6.24 -9.86 21.27
CA ILE A 259 6.96 -8.84 20.49
C ILE A 259 6.38 -7.45 20.77
N ASN A 260 5.05 -7.30 20.76
CA ASN A 260 4.40 -6.00 20.93
C ASN A 260 4.64 -5.39 22.32
N ASP A 261 4.69 -6.23 23.37
CA ASP A 261 5.04 -5.78 24.74
C ASP A 261 6.50 -5.28 24.85
N ASN A 262 7.37 -5.68 23.90
CA ASN A 262 8.79 -5.35 23.91
C ASN A 262 9.21 -4.42 22.74
N VAL A 263 8.28 -3.81 22.04
CA VAL A 263 8.56 -2.95 20.87
C VAL A 263 9.55 -1.84 21.20
N TYR A 264 9.31 -1.06 22.25
CA TYR A 264 10.15 0.06 22.60
C TYR A 264 11.56 -0.37 23.06
N PRO A 265 11.73 -1.35 23.98
CA PRO A 265 13.05 -1.87 24.31
C PRO A 265 13.83 -2.42 23.11
N LEU A 266 13.15 -3.06 22.16
CA LEU A 266 13.79 -3.58 20.94
C LEU A 266 14.23 -2.44 20.01
N ILE A 267 13.40 -1.42 19.83
CA ILE A 267 13.76 -0.22 19.04
C ILE A 267 14.97 0.47 19.67
N ASP A 268 14.96 0.68 20.99
CA ASP A 268 16.10 1.27 21.71
C ASP A 268 17.39 0.48 21.49
N TYR A 269 17.32 -0.85 21.53
CA TYR A 269 18.45 -1.73 21.22
C TYR A 269 18.97 -1.54 19.79
N PHE A 270 18.09 -1.55 18.78
CA PHE A 270 18.48 -1.37 17.38
C PHE A 270 19.00 0.04 17.09
N ASP A 271 18.53 1.04 17.82
CA ASP A 271 18.98 2.43 17.71
C ASP A 271 20.33 2.70 18.41
N GLY A 272 20.93 1.68 19.02
CA GLY A 272 22.21 1.76 19.71
C GLY A 272 22.09 2.29 21.13
N GLY A 273 20.95 2.16 21.77
CA GLY A 273 20.75 2.39 23.19
C GLY A 273 21.53 1.32 24.00
N ASN A 274 22.33 1.77 24.98
CA ASN A 274 23.03 0.91 25.94
C ASN A 274 22.08 0.47 27.05
#